data_fb09a55cfd1f90e3a5a9acc93e7b5471
#
_entry.id   fb09a55cfd1f90e3a5a9acc93e7b5471
#
_cell.length_a   1.000
_cell.length_b   1.000
_cell.length_c   1.000
_cell.angle_alpha   90.00
_cell.angle_beta   90.00
_cell.angle_gamma   90.00
#
_symmetry.space_group_name_H-M   'P 1'
#
loop_
_entity.id
_entity.type
_entity.pdbx_description
1 polymer ?
#
loop_
_entity_poly.entity_id
_entity_poly.type
_entity_poly.pdbx_seq_one_letter_code
_entity_poly.pdbx_strand_id
1 'polypeptide(L)'
;MIGDYAHHRVLGLSIRMKSGFWKEAAMRIDNLTLKNFRNFENAEIPLNPKMNIVIGNNGSGKSSLLMGALTAASTFFLGIDYASPRSIKAEDVRHVAYETNKIYQQREVYPVEVSCQGVVNGSACTWSRSLSGPKSNTTYGAASDLKKIA
;
A
#
# COMPACT_ATOMS: atom_id res chain seq x y z
N MET A 1 -8.38 -36.97 19.16
CA MET A 1 -7.91 -35.59 19.38
C MET A 1 -8.19 -34.79 18.13
N ILE A 2 -9.26 -34.04 18.11
CA ILE A 2 -9.65 -33.17 16.98
C ILE A 2 -8.99 -31.83 17.29
N GLY A 3 -7.97 -31.48 16.51
CA GLY A 3 -7.26 -30.20 16.71
C GLY A 3 -8.16 -29.02 16.34
N ASP A 4 -8.19 -28.03 17.21
CA ASP A 4 -8.89 -26.77 17.01
C ASP A 4 -8.34 -26.04 15.77
N TYR A 5 -9.20 -25.87 14.79
CA TYR A 5 -8.92 -25.05 13.59
C TYR A 5 -9.75 -23.77 13.67
N ALA A 6 -9.08 -22.63 13.66
CA ALA A 6 -9.76 -21.35 13.55
C ALA A 6 -10.04 -21.03 12.07
N HIS A 7 -11.28 -20.70 11.77
CA HIS A 7 -11.70 -20.26 10.43
C HIS A 7 -11.74 -18.73 10.37
N HIS A 8 -10.85 -18.12 9.59
CA HIS A 8 -10.97 -16.72 9.24
C HIS A 8 -11.30 -16.56 7.75
N ARG A 9 -12.34 -15.79 7.47
CA ARG A 9 -12.69 -15.37 6.09
C ARG A 9 -12.13 -13.98 5.84
N VAL A 10 -11.16 -13.89 4.94
CA VAL A 10 -10.71 -12.63 4.37
C VAL A 10 -10.98 -12.68 2.87
N LEU A 11 -11.81 -11.78 2.35
CA LEU A 11 -12.14 -11.64 0.93
C LEU A 11 -12.65 -12.93 0.24
N GLY A 12 -13.48 -13.71 0.93
CA GLY A 12 -14.08 -14.90 0.34
C GLY A 12 -13.17 -16.12 0.18
N LEU A 13 -11.90 -16.03 0.56
CA LEU A 13 -10.97 -17.15 0.56
C LEU A 13 -10.97 -17.83 1.94
N SER A 14 -11.24 -19.13 1.98
CA SER A 14 -11.09 -19.94 3.20
C SER A 14 -9.69 -20.53 3.23
N ILE A 15 -8.83 -19.98 4.09
CA ILE A 15 -7.48 -20.51 4.30
C ILE A 15 -7.52 -21.36 5.58
N ARG A 16 -7.26 -22.66 5.46
CA ARG A 16 -7.18 -23.59 6.58
C ARG A 16 -5.73 -23.72 7.03
N MET A 17 -5.40 -23.23 8.22
CA MET A 17 -4.07 -23.35 8.80
C MET A 17 -4.10 -23.91 10.21
N LYS A 18 -3.03 -24.58 10.64
CA LYS A 18 -2.93 -25.22 11.97
C LYS A 18 -2.96 -24.20 13.08
N SER A 19 -3.76 -24.48 14.11
CA SER A 19 -3.81 -23.69 15.35
C SER A 19 -2.42 -23.69 16.02
N GLY A 20 -1.86 -22.53 16.22
CA GLY A 20 -0.53 -22.34 16.84
C GLY A 20 0.37 -21.38 16.08
N PHE A 21 0.02 -21.06 14.82
CA PHE A 21 0.84 -20.18 13.98
C PHE A 21 0.34 -18.72 13.96
N TRP A 22 -0.81 -18.45 14.60
CA TRP A 22 -1.41 -17.11 14.65
C TRP A 22 -1.27 -16.49 16.03
N LYS A 23 -0.13 -15.94 16.35
CA LYS A 23 -0.13 -14.70 17.12
C LYS A 23 -0.72 -13.69 16.13
N GLU A 24 -1.88 -13.13 16.44
CA GLU A 24 -2.63 -12.25 15.53
C GLU A 24 -1.69 -11.35 14.72
N ALA A 25 -1.42 -11.74 13.48
CA ALA A 25 -0.67 -10.89 12.54
C ALA A 25 -1.60 -9.74 12.14
N ALA A 26 -1.78 -8.82 13.05
CA ALA A 26 -2.63 -7.66 12.86
C ALA A 26 -1.80 -6.51 12.30
N MET A 27 -2.11 -6.11 11.09
CA MET A 27 -1.59 -4.88 10.51
C MET A 27 -2.70 -3.83 10.50
N ARG A 28 -2.37 -2.63 10.98
CA ARG A 28 -3.22 -1.45 10.92
C ARG A 28 -2.42 -0.29 10.33
N ILE A 29 -3.01 0.41 9.38
CA ILE A 29 -2.46 1.66 8.85
C ILE A 29 -3.22 2.80 9.52
N ASP A 30 -2.51 3.70 10.20
CA ASP A 30 -3.06 4.86 10.88
C ASP A 30 -2.94 6.12 10.01
N ASN A 31 -1.89 6.21 9.18
CA ASN A 31 -1.69 7.31 8.24
C ASN A 31 -1.12 6.78 6.93
N LEU A 32 -1.65 7.25 5.82
CA LEU A 32 -1.20 6.95 4.46
C LEU A 32 -0.77 8.25 3.77
N THR A 33 0.48 8.31 3.31
CA THR A 33 0.99 9.43 2.52
C THR A 33 1.25 8.99 1.09
N LEU A 34 0.72 9.75 0.13
CA LEU A 34 0.86 9.51 -1.30
C LEU A 34 1.54 10.72 -1.94
N LYS A 35 2.64 10.51 -2.65
CA LYS A 35 3.36 11.56 -3.37
C LYS A 35 3.56 11.17 -4.83
N ASN A 36 3.17 12.05 -5.73
CA ASN A 36 3.19 11.84 -7.18
C ASN A 36 2.54 10.52 -7.61
N PHE A 37 1.54 10.06 -6.85
CA PHE A 37 0.85 8.80 -7.07
C PHE A 37 -0.49 9.04 -7.74
N ARG A 38 -0.63 8.66 -9.02
CA ARG A 38 -1.85 8.85 -9.82
C ARG A 38 -2.36 10.30 -9.77
N ASN A 39 -3.56 10.52 -9.18
CA ASN A 39 -4.17 11.84 -9.07
C ASN A 39 -3.56 12.70 -7.94
N PHE A 40 -2.78 12.10 -7.03
CA PHE A 40 -2.26 12.77 -5.86
C PHE A 40 -0.85 13.34 -6.13
N GLU A 41 -0.71 14.63 -5.96
CA GLU A 41 0.61 15.28 -5.95
C GLU A 41 1.29 15.06 -4.60
N ASN A 42 0.59 15.42 -3.55
CA ASN A 42 0.97 15.14 -2.18
C ASN A 42 -0.31 15.08 -1.34
N ALA A 43 -0.55 13.94 -0.72
CA ALA A 43 -1.73 13.74 0.11
C ALA A 43 -1.35 12.96 1.36
N GLU A 44 -1.74 13.49 2.50
CA GLU A 44 -1.64 12.82 3.80
C GLU A 44 -3.05 12.49 4.28
N ILE A 45 -3.32 11.22 4.54
CA ILE A 45 -4.65 10.70 4.77
C ILE A 45 -4.65 9.92 6.08
N PRO A 46 -5.20 10.52 7.15
CA PRO A 46 -5.40 9.80 8.40
C PRO A 46 -6.49 8.75 8.22
N LEU A 47 -6.26 7.55 8.72
CA LEU A 47 -7.19 6.44 8.62
C LEU A 47 -7.73 6.04 9.99
N ASN A 48 -9.03 5.75 10.03
CA ASN A 48 -9.67 5.23 11.21
C ASN A 48 -9.30 3.74 11.38
N PRO A 49 -8.97 3.27 12.61
CA PRO A 49 -8.56 1.90 12.85
C PRO A 49 -9.66 0.84 12.60
N LYS A 50 -10.93 1.25 12.57
CA LYS A 50 -12.06 0.32 12.41
C LYS A 50 -12.66 0.36 11.01
N MET A 51 -13.03 1.55 10.52
CA MET A 51 -13.74 1.71 9.27
C MET A 51 -13.39 3.06 8.62
N ASN A 52 -13.16 3.03 7.32
CA ASN A 52 -12.98 4.21 6.49
C ASN A 52 -13.95 4.14 5.31
N ILE A 53 -14.71 5.20 5.08
CA ILE A 53 -15.66 5.29 3.98
C ILE A 53 -15.14 6.36 3.02
N VAL A 54 -14.93 5.98 1.77
CA VAL A 54 -14.43 6.86 0.72
C VAL A 54 -15.58 7.23 -0.21
N ILE A 55 -15.99 8.48 -0.20
CA ILE A 55 -17.08 9.02 -1.02
C ILE A 55 -16.55 10.13 -1.92
N GLY A 56 -17.18 10.34 -3.07
CA GLY A 56 -16.82 11.40 -4.02
C GLY A 56 -17.31 11.10 -5.42
N ASN A 57 -17.27 12.09 -6.30
CA ASN A 57 -17.66 11.98 -7.70
C ASN A 57 -16.72 11.05 -8.50
N ASN A 58 -17.13 10.67 -9.71
CA ASN A 58 -16.23 9.96 -10.62
C ASN A 58 -15.02 10.83 -10.95
N GLY A 59 -13.85 10.22 -11.00
CA GLY A 59 -12.59 10.94 -11.21
C GLY A 59 -11.97 11.61 -9.98
N SER A 60 -12.65 11.62 -8.80
CA SER A 60 -12.14 12.27 -7.58
C SER A 60 -10.94 11.59 -6.90
N GLY A 61 -10.45 10.49 -7.46
CA GLY A 61 -9.27 9.79 -6.92
C GLY A 61 -9.56 8.65 -5.93
N LYS A 62 -10.84 8.23 -5.76
CA LYS A 62 -11.21 7.11 -4.85
C LYS A 62 -10.42 5.83 -5.15
N SER A 63 -10.39 5.42 -6.41
CA SER A 63 -9.63 4.24 -6.83
C SER A 63 -8.13 4.43 -6.65
N SER A 64 -7.62 5.64 -6.87
CA SER A 64 -6.21 5.98 -6.65
C SER A 64 -5.84 5.85 -5.18
N LEU A 65 -6.70 6.31 -4.26
CA LEU A 65 -6.53 6.14 -2.82
C LEU A 65 -6.49 4.67 -2.42
N LEU A 66 -7.45 3.87 -2.91
CA LEU A 66 -7.49 2.43 -2.62
C LEU A 66 -6.27 1.70 -3.17
N MET A 67 -5.78 2.08 -4.36
CA MET A 67 -4.56 1.49 -4.92
C MET A 67 -3.31 1.90 -4.13
N GLY A 68 -3.24 3.12 -3.62
CA GLY A 68 -2.20 3.56 -2.69
C GLY A 68 -2.20 2.74 -1.40
N ALA A 69 -3.36 2.59 -0.77
CA ALA A 69 -3.53 1.77 0.43
C ALA A 69 -3.16 0.29 0.18
N LEU A 70 -3.56 -0.28 -0.96
CA LEU A 70 -3.19 -1.64 -1.36
C LEU A 70 -1.66 -1.77 -1.55
N THR A 71 -1.02 -0.79 -2.19
CA THR A 71 0.44 -0.78 -2.37
C THR A 71 1.16 -0.74 -1.03
N ALA A 72 0.66 0.07 -0.09
CA ALA A 72 1.17 0.16 1.26
C ALA A 72 0.99 -1.14 2.04
N ALA A 73 -0.23 -1.66 2.08
CA ALA A 73 -0.57 -2.89 2.80
C ALA A 73 0.20 -4.11 2.24
N SER A 74 0.40 -4.18 0.93
CA SER A 74 1.11 -5.29 0.29
C SER A 74 2.58 -5.40 0.72
N THR A 75 3.15 -4.37 1.33
CA THR A 75 4.52 -4.41 1.85
C THR A 75 4.67 -5.45 2.97
N PHE A 76 3.60 -5.80 3.65
CA PHE A 76 3.55 -6.88 4.63
C PHE A 76 3.96 -8.24 4.04
N PHE A 77 3.72 -8.47 2.75
CA PHE A 77 4.08 -9.73 2.08
C PHE A 77 5.59 -9.89 1.79
N LEU A 78 6.41 -8.89 2.11
CA LEU A 78 7.88 -8.96 1.90
C LEU A 78 8.59 -10.08 2.67
N GLY A 79 8.00 -10.57 3.76
CA GLY A 79 8.54 -11.63 4.59
C GLY A 79 7.85 -12.97 4.41
N ILE A 80 6.87 -13.07 3.49
CA ILE A 80 6.05 -14.28 3.31
C ILE A 80 6.47 -14.98 2.02
N ASP A 81 6.87 -16.25 2.16
CA ASP A 81 7.16 -17.10 1.01
C ASP A 81 5.91 -17.26 0.13
N TYR A 82 6.11 -17.26 -1.18
CA TYR A 82 5.07 -17.37 -2.21
C TYR A 82 4.10 -16.19 -2.32
N ALA A 83 4.33 -15.09 -1.60
CA ALA A 83 3.59 -13.85 -1.74
C ALA A 83 4.50 -12.72 -2.23
N SER A 84 4.04 -11.97 -3.24
CA SER A 84 4.78 -10.83 -3.77
C SER A 84 4.04 -9.53 -3.46
N PRO A 85 4.70 -8.53 -2.89
CA PRO A 85 4.11 -7.23 -2.70
C PRO A 85 3.82 -6.56 -4.05
N ARG A 86 2.74 -5.77 -4.10
CA ARG A 86 2.41 -5.00 -5.29
C ARG A 86 3.50 -3.95 -5.56
N SER A 87 4.12 -3.98 -6.73
CA SER A 87 5.04 -2.93 -7.16
C SER A 87 4.29 -1.68 -7.63
N ILE A 88 4.92 -0.51 -7.49
CA ILE A 88 4.45 0.72 -8.14
C ILE A 88 4.69 0.57 -9.63
N LYS A 89 3.65 0.71 -10.43
CA LYS A 89 3.68 0.55 -11.89
C LYS A 89 3.66 1.90 -12.60
N ALA A 90 3.93 1.92 -13.90
CA ALA A 90 3.84 3.13 -14.72
C ALA A 90 2.44 3.80 -14.63
N GLU A 91 1.37 3.00 -14.55
CA GLU A 91 -0.01 3.49 -14.37
C GLU A 91 -0.26 4.20 -13.03
N ASP A 92 0.63 4.02 -12.05
CA ASP A 92 0.56 4.65 -10.74
C ASP A 92 1.32 5.98 -10.68
N VAL A 93 2.07 6.31 -11.73
CA VAL A 93 2.83 7.56 -11.82
C VAL A 93 1.87 8.72 -12.11
N ARG A 94 2.08 9.85 -11.43
CA ARG A 94 1.34 11.07 -11.72
C ARG A 94 1.81 11.69 -13.03
N HIS A 95 0.84 12.06 -13.87
CA HIS A 95 1.09 12.78 -15.11
C HIS A 95 0.64 14.24 -14.95
N VAL A 96 1.48 15.16 -15.38
CA VAL A 96 1.19 16.59 -15.38
C VAL A 96 1.19 17.10 -16.81
N ALA A 97 0.10 17.74 -17.22
CA ALA A 97 0.03 18.41 -18.49
C ALA A 97 0.87 19.70 -18.49
N TYR A 98 1.61 19.94 -19.53
CA TYR A 98 2.32 21.18 -19.78
C TYR A 98 2.19 21.58 -21.23
N GLU A 99 2.25 22.88 -21.50
CA GLU A 99 2.15 23.44 -22.83
C GLU A 99 3.53 23.89 -23.30
N THR A 100 3.92 23.44 -24.50
CA THR A 100 5.13 23.90 -25.19
C THR A 100 4.78 24.20 -26.63
N ASN A 101 5.03 25.41 -27.10
CA ASN A 101 4.73 25.85 -28.47
C ASN A 101 3.26 25.59 -28.87
N LYS A 102 2.29 25.87 -28.02
CA LYS A 102 0.86 25.59 -28.19
C LYS A 102 0.50 24.11 -28.38
N ILE A 103 1.38 23.20 -27.98
CA ILE A 103 1.14 21.77 -27.97
C ILE A 103 1.06 21.32 -26.51
N TYR A 104 -0.05 20.68 -26.16
CA TYR A 104 -0.22 20.06 -24.85
C TYR A 104 0.48 18.71 -24.81
N GLN A 105 1.36 18.54 -23.84
CA GLN A 105 2.08 17.29 -23.58
C GLN A 105 1.87 16.87 -22.14
N GLN A 106 2.09 15.59 -21.86
CA GLN A 106 2.08 15.07 -20.50
C GLN A 106 3.47 14.57 -20.13
N ARG A 107 3.87 14.80 -18.88
CA ARG A 107 5.10 14.25 -18.34
C ARG A 107 4.81 13.48 -17.06
N GLU A 108 5.52 12.42 -16.88
CA GLU A 108 5.57 11.66 -15.64
C GLU A 108 6.33 12.43 -14.55
N VAL A 109 5.86 12.34 -13.32
CA VAL A 109 6.48 13.02 -12.18
C VAL A 109 7.04 12.00 -11.21
N TYR A 110 8.32 12.10 -10.92
CA TYR A 110 9.06 11.25 -10.01
C TYR A 110 9.76 12.05 -8.89
N PRO A 111 10.14 11.43 -7.76
CA PRO A 111 9.80 10.06 -7.38
C PRO A 111 8.32 9.89 -7.05
N VAL A 112 7.81 8.70 -7.27
CA VAL A 112 6.50 8.27 -6.74
C VAL A 112 6.74 7.62 -5.39
N GLU A 113 6.03 8.06 -4.35
CA GLU A 113 6.19 7.51 -3.01
C GLU A 113 4.84 7.17 -2.39
N VAL A 114 4.80 6.01 -1.74
CA VAL A 114 3.70 5.56 -0.90
C VAL A 114 4.28 5.22 0.46
N SER A 115 3.96 5.99 1.48
CA SER A 115 4.44 5.75 2.84
C SER A 115 3.30 5.64 3.83
N CYS A 116 3.52 4.91 4.91
CA CYS A 116 2.54 4.62 5.95
C CYS A 116 3.16 4.69 7.33
N GLN A 117 2.32 5.08 8.26
CA GLN A 117 2.53 4.87 9.69
C GLN A 117 1.41 3.97 10.20
N GLY A 118 1.74 3.07 11.10
CA GLY A 118 0.75 2.14 11.62
C GLY A 118 1.30 1.20 12.68
N VAL A 119 0.58 0.13 12.92
CA VAL A 119 0.94 -0.89 13.91
C VAL A 119 0.99 -2.24 13.22
N VAL A 120 2.05 -2.99 13.44
CA VAL A 120 2.20 -4.37 12.97
C VAL A 120 2.58 -5.25 14.16
N ASN A 121 1.79 -6.27 14.42
CA ASN A 121 1.95 -7.18 15.57
C ASN A 121 2.13 -6.44 16.92
N GLY A 122 1.39 -5.35 17.13
CA GLY A 122 1.42 -4.54 18.35
C GLY A 122 2.54 -3.51 18.42
N SER A 123 3.45 -3.46 17.44
CA SER A 123 4.56 -2.50 17.38
C SER A 123 4.28 -1.38 16.38
N ALA A 124 4.49 -0.13 16.80
CA ALA A 124 4.40 1.02 15.91
C ALA A 124 5.52 0.97 14.89
N CYS A 125 5.20 1.13 13.63
CA CYS A 125 6.14 1.12 12.52
C CYS A 125 5.79 2.14 11.44
N THR A 126 6.83 2.51 10.69
CA THR A 126 6.70 3.31 9.47
C THR A 126 7.35 2.54 8.33
N TRP A 127 6.71 2.51 7.17
CA TRP A 127 7.28 1.88 5.98
C TRP A 127 6.93 2.66 4.73
N SER A 128 7.71 2.49 3.68
CA SER A 128 7.49 3.18 2.42
C SER A 128 7.87 2.33 1.21
N ARG A 129 7.28 2.71 0.09
CA ARG A 129 7.58 2.21 -1.25
C ARG A 129 7.88 3.40 -2.15
N SER A 130 8.91 3.32 -2.97
CA SER A 130 9.28 4.40 -3.88
C SER A 130 9.69 3.88 -5.25
N LEU A 131 9.33 4.64 -6.29
CA LEU A 131 9.75 4.45 -7.66
C LEU A 131 10.45 5.73 -8.12
N SER A 132 11.75 5.66 -8.34
CA SER A 132 12.59 6.84 -8.62
C SER A 132 12.55 7.32 -10.07
N GLY A 133 12.11 6.47 -11.00
CA GLY A 133 12.08 6.81 -12.42
C GLY A 133 11.51 5.69 -13.29
N PRO A 134 11.31 5.91 -14.59
CA PRO A 134 10.56 5.01 -15.49
C PRO A 134 11.23 3.64 -15.70
N LYS A 135 12.54 3.56 -15.48
CA LYS A 135 13.31 2.29 -15.61
C LYS A 135 13.79 1.76 -14.25
N SER A 136 13.30 2.32 -13.15
CA SER A 136 13.68 1.91 -11.80
C SER A 136 12.79 0.78 -11.31
N ASN A 137 13.32 -0.01 -10.36
CA ASN A 137 12.50 -0.93 -9.60
C ASN A 137 11.90 -0.23 -8.38
N THR A 138 10.75 -0.70 -7.95
CA THR A 138 10.16 -0.23 -6.69
C THR A 138 11.06 -0.62 -5.53
N THR A 139 11.50 0.39 -4.77
CA THR A 139 12.33 0.20 -3.58
C THR A 139 11.48 0.19 -2.31
N TYR A 140 12.08 -0.22 -1.20
CA TYR A 140 11.46 -0.31 0.12
C TYR A 140 12.27 0.51 1.10
N GLY A 141 11.67 1.56 1.65
CA GLY A 141 12.25 2.35 2.73
C GLY A 141 11.66 1.92 4.07
N ALA A 142 12.48 1.90 5.12
CA ALA A 142 12.11 1.56 6.50
C ALA A 142 11.37 0.23 6.71
N ALA A 143 11.31 -0.64 5.68
CA ALA A 143 10.63 -1.93 5.73
C ALA A 143 11.44 -3.04 6.44
N SER A 144 12.62 -2.73 6.98
CA SER A 144 13.47 -3.67 7.71
C SER A 144 12.78 -4.26 8.94
N ASP A 145 11.94 -3.48 9.59
CA ASP A 145 11.21 -3.92 10.77
C ASP A 145 10.03 -4.82 10.42
N LEU A 146 9.40 -4.62 9.25
CA LEU A 146 8.37 -5.52 8.75
C LEU A 146 8.91 -6.90 8.43
N LYS A 147 10.14 -7.02 7.90
CA LYS A 147 10.78 -8.31 7.61
C LYS A 147 11.10 -9.13 8.87
N LYS A 148 11.28 -8.49 10.02
CA LYS A 148 11.55 -9.16 11.29
C LYS A 148 10.28 -9.64 11.99
N ILE A 149 9.13 -9.11 11.58
CA ILE A 149 7.84 -9.33 12.23
C ILE A 149 6.98 -10.35 11.44
N ALA A 150 7.28 -10.53 10.16
CA ALA A 150 6.66 -11.54 9.29
C ALA A 150 7.40 -12.87 9.40
#